data_0f1eb6e225b7933d4d8e2fb7acb238ba
#
_entry.id   0f1eb6e225b7933d4d8e2fb7acb238ba
#
_cell.length_a   1.000
_cell.length_b   1.000
_cell.length_c   1.000
_cell.angle_alpha   90.00
_cell.angle_beta   90.00
_cell.angle_gamma   90.00
#
_symmetry.space_group_name_H-M   'P 1'
#
loop_
_entity.id
_entity.type
_entity.pdbx_description
1 polymer ?
#
loop_
_entity_poly.entity_id
_entity_poly.type
_entity_poly.pdbx_seq_one_letter_code
_entity_poly.pdbx_strand_id
1 'polypeptide(L)'
;DDGASLVSLLYAFSVLSKKEQPYNLIYAASAEEEVSGKNGMEKLLTVLPKIDVAIVGEPTGMHAAVAEKGLMVLDCVAHGKAGHAARNEGDNAIYKAIKDIEWIKDNVLPKQTDLLGPVKWTTTMVNAGTQHNVIPDACSFVVDIRSNECYSNEEIFEILQTKLQSEIKARSFRLSSSSISVDHPIVKKIKS
;
A
#
# COMPACT_ATOMS: atom_id res chain seq x y z
N ASP A 1 -10.67 -9.23 11.17
CA ASP A 1 -10.05 -10.33 11.91
C ASP A 1 -9.39 -9.91 13.24
N ASP A 2 -9.31 -8.61 13.54
CA ASP A 2 -8.56 -8.06 14.70
C ASP A 2 -9.38 -7.88 16.00
N GLY A 3 -10.50 -8.58 16.14
CA GLY A 3 -11.35 -8.51 17.34
C GLY A 3 -10.63 -8.87 18.65
N ALA A 4 -9.62 -9.74 18.60
CA ALA A 4 -8.84 -10.12 19.77
C ALA A 4 -7.99 -8.96 20.29
N SER A 5 -7.30 -8.23 19.40
CA SER A 5 -6.50 -7.05 19.74
C SER A 5 -7.38 -5.91 20.24
N LEU A 6 -8.52 -5.69 19.60
CA LEU A 6 -9.51 -4.68 20.02
C LEU A 6 -9.96 -4.88 21.47
N VAL A 7 -10.36 -6.11 21.84
CA VAL A 7 -10.81 -6.47 23.19
C VAL A 7 -9.67 -6.40 24.19
N SER A 8 -8.47 -6.86 23.81
CA SER A 8 -7.29 -6.83 24.69
C SER A 8 -6.87 -5.42 25.03
N LEU A 9 -6.85 -4.51 24.04
CA LEU A 9 -6.54 -3.09 24.26
C LEU A 9 -7.62 -2.39 25.10
N LEU A 10 -8.90 -2.70 24.86
CA LEU A 10 -10.01 -2.18 25.70
C LEU A 10 -9.87 -2.63 27.15
N TYR A 11 -9.55 -3.90 27.39
CA TYR A 11 -9.32 -4.41 28.73
C TYR A 11 -8.13 -3.71 29.40
N ALA A 12 -6.99 -3.61 28.72
CA ALA A 12 -5.82 -2.91 29.23
C ALA A 12 -6.16 -1.45 29.59
N PHE A 13 -6.87 -0.74 28.71
CA PHE A 13 -7.35 0.60 28.96
C PHE A 13 -8.24 0.67 30.21
N SER A 14 -9.19 -0.26 30.36
CA SER A 14 -10.12 -0.29 31.51
C SER A 14 -9.41 -0.52 32.84
N VAL A 15 -8.30 -1.22 32.85
CA VAL A 15 -7.47 -1.46 34.05
C VAL A 15 -6.60 -0.24 34.34
N LEU A 16 -5.93 0.32 33.33
CA LEU A 16 -4.98 1.41 33.48
C LEU A 16 -5.68 2.75 33.79
N SER A 17 -6.87 3.00 33.24
CA SER A 17 -7.65 4.22 33.46
C SER A 17 -8.16 4.39 34.92
N LYS A 18 -8.14 3.31 35.70
CA LYS A 18 -8.49 3.35 37.13
C LYS A 18 -7.35 3.80 38.04
N LYS A 19 -6.17 4.00 37.48
CA LYS A 19 -4.96 4.38 38.19
C LYS A 19 -4.47 5.72 37.66
N GLU A 20 -3.91 6.56 38.51
CA GLU A 20 -3.22 7.77 38.08
C GLU A 20 -2.05 7.39 37.17
N GLN A 21 -1.96 8.06 36.03
CA GLN A 21 -0.91 7.85 35.03
C GLN A 21 -0.15 9.19 34.83
N PRO A 22 1.15 9.14 34.53
CA PRO A 22 1.93 10.34 34.19
C PRO A 22 1.68 10.83 32.75
N TYR A 23 0.70 10.25 32.04
CA TYR A 23 0.31 10.58 30.66
C TYR A 23 -1.19 10.46 30.48
N ASN A 24 -1.71 11.10 29.43
CA ASN A 24 -3.09 10.92 29.02
C ASN A 24 -3.23 9.62 28.20
N LEU A 25 -4.17 8.79 28.59
CA LEU A 25 -4.45 7.52 27.90
C LEU A 25 -5.74 7.64 27.11
N ILE A 26 -5.69 7.31 25.83
CA ILE A 26 -6.85 7.31 24.93
C ILE A 26 -7.01 5.91 24.35
N TYR A 27 -8.21 5.36 24.43
CA TYR A 27 -8.61 4.19 23.68
C TYR A 27 -9.44 4.65 22.49
N ALA A 28 -9.05 4.23 21.29
CA ALA A 28 -9.72 4.56 20.06
C ALA A 28 -10.05 3.29 19.27
N ALA A 29 -11.33 3.11 18.93
CA ALA A 29 -11.79 2.04 18.06
C ALA A 29 -12.40 2.69 16.81
N SER A 30 -11.83 2.42 15.64
CA SER A 30 -12.31 2.93 14.36
C SER A 30 -12.98 1.85 13.54
N ALA A 31 -13.81 2.27 12.60
CA ALA A 31 -14.39 1.42 11.56
C ALA A 31 -13.61 1.56 10.24
N GLU A 32 -14.01 0.82 9.22
CA GLU A 32 -13.54 0.92 7.83
C GLU A 32 -12.04 0.62 7.62
N GLU A 33 -11.39 -0.14 8.52
CA GLU A 33 -9.97 -0.50 8.36
C GLU A 33 -9.77 -1.33 7.08
N GLU A 34 -10.52 -2.43 6.90
CA GLU A 34 -10.41 -3.40 5.79
C GLU A 34 -10.62 -2.80 4.39
N VAL A 35 -11.24 -1.65 4.31
CA VAL A 35 -11.48 -0.93 3.05
C VAL A 35 -10.68 0.37 2.96
N SER A 36 -9.79 0.63 3.93
CA SER A 36 -9.03 1.89 4.06
C SER A 36 -9.93 3.13 3.92
N GLY A 37 -11.10 3.10 4.56
CA GLY A 37 -12.16 4.08 4.38
C GLY A 37 -11.84 5.42 5.06
N LYS A 38 -12.36 6.50 4.50
CA LYS A 38 -12.16 7.86 5.01
C LYS A 38 -12.92 8.15 6.30
N ASN A 39 -13.97 7.37 6.61
CA ASN A 39 -14.76 7.55 7.82
C ASN A 39 -14.22 6.76 9.02
N GLY A 40 -13.13 6.02 8.84
CA GLY A 40 -12.44 5.30 9.89
C GLY A 40 -11.46 6.17 10.67
N MET A 41 -10.21 5.75 10.76
CA MET A 41 -9.14 6.42 11.53
C MET A 41 -8.89 7.85 11.06
N GLU A 42 -8.96 8.13 9.75
CA GLU A 42 -8.77 9.48 9.20
C GLU A 42 -9.77 10.48 9.82
N LYS A 43 -11.04 10.11 9.87
CA LYS A 43 -12.08 10.92 10.51
C LYS A 43 -11.88 11.03 12.03
N LEU A 44 -11.49 9.94 12.68
CA LEU A 44 -11.27 9.92 14.13
C LEU A 44 -10.12 10.86 14.52
N LEU A 45 -9.04 10.92 13.76
CA LEU A 45 -7.91 11.81 14.00
C LEU A 45 -8.29 13.29 13.97
N THR A 46 -9.36 13.69 13.29
CA THR A 46 -9.82 15.09 13.28
C THR A 46 -10.40 15.58 14.61
N VAL A 47 -10.80 14.66 15.48
CA VAL A 47 -11.44 14.97 16.80
C VAL A 47 -10.56 14.56 17.99
N LEU A 48 -9.48 13.83 17.74
CA LEU A 48 -8.52 13.46 18.78
C LEU A 48 -7.55 14.63 19.07
N PRO A 49 -7.08 14.78 20.33
CA PRO A 49 -6.01 15.70 20.63
C PRO A 49 -4.71 15.26 19.97
N LYS A 50 -3.67 16.09 20.05
CA LYS A 50 -2.32 15.70 19.61
C LYS A 50 -1.89 14.42 20.31
N ILE A 51 -1.47 13.44 19.51
CA ILE A 51 -1.00 12.13 19.99
C ILE A 51 0.51 12.09 19.85
N ASP A 52 1.22 11.76 20.93
CA ASP A 52 2.67 11.63 20.93
C ASP A 52 3.10 10.21 20.50
N VAL A 53 2.32 9.19 20.90
CA VAL A 53 2.58 7.78 20.55
C VAL A 53 1.25 7.04 20.41
N ALA A 54 1.16 6.18 19.39
CA ALA A 54 0.05 5.25 19.20
C ALA A 54 0.54 3.80 19.24
N ILE A 55 -0.25 2.93 19.86
CA ILE A 55 -0.10 1.47 19.77
C ILE A 55 -1.30 0.96 18.99
N VAL A 56 -1.03 0.32 17.87
CA VAL A 56 -2.05 -0.27 17.00
C VAL A 56 -2.07 -1.77 17.22
N GLY A 57 -3.25 -2.31 17.46
CA GLY A 57 -3.44 -3.74 17.67
C GLY A 57 -3.56 -4.44 16.32
N GLU A 58 -2.55 -5.25 15.98
CA GLU A 58 -2.48 -6.03 14.76
C GLU A 58 -1.91 -7.43 15.07
N PRO A 59 -2.24 -8.47 14.29
CA PRO A 59 -1.75 -9.83 14.51
C PRO A 59 -0.27 -9.99 14.09
N THR A 60 0.65 -9.47 14.88
CA THR A 60 2.10 -9.47 14.61
C THR A 60 2.85 -10.61 15.28
N GLY A 61 2.16 -11.65 15.79
CA GLY A 61 2.78 -12.73 16.54
C GLY A 61 3.42 -12.27 17.86
N MET A 62 2.88 -11.23 18.50
CA MET A 62 3.38 -10.60 19.74
C MET A 62 4.73 -9.89 19.57
N HIS A 63 5.17 -9.61 18.36
CA HIS A 63 6.35 -8.79 18.09
C HIS A 63 5.93 -7.36 17.76
N ALA A 64 6.65 -6.39 18.31
CA ALA A 64 6.43 -4.99 17.98
C ALA A 64 6.87 -4.71 16.52
N ALA A 65 5.90 -4.45 15.63
CA ALA A 65 6.20 -3.87 14.34
C ALA A 65 6.53 -2.38 14.50
N VAL A 66 7.70 -1.97 14.04
CA VAL A 66 8.21 -0.60 14.21
C VAL A 66 8.27 0.17 12.90
N ALA A 67 7.96 -0.47 11.79
CA ALA A 67 7.89 0.15 10.48
C ALA A 67 6.94 -0.63 9.57
N GLU A 68 6.31 0.08 8.65
CA GLU A 68 5.38 -0.47 7.68
C GLU A 68 5.58 0.18 6.31
N LYS A 69 5.53 -0.64 5.26
CA LYS A 69 5.57 -0.14 3.88
C LYS A 69 4.27 0.59 3.55
N GLY A 70 4.40 1.66 2.76
CA GLY A 70 3.24 2.30 2.15
C GLY A 70 2.59 1.40 1.09
N LEU A 71 1.41 1.80 0.67
CA LEU A 71 0.63 1.11 -0.36
C LEU A 71 0.14 2.10 -1.42
N MET A 72 0.43 1.78 -2.67
CA MET A 72 -0.20 2.40 -3.83
C MET A 72 -0.61 1.32 -4.83
N VAL A 73 -1.81 1.43 -5.38
CA VAL A 73 -2.28 0.53 -6.44
C VAL A 73 -2.44 1.34 -7.72
N LEU A 74 -1.85 0.84 -8.81
CA LEU A 74 -2.00 1.43 -10.14
C LEU A 74 -2.94 0.60 -11.00
N ASP A 75 -3.91 1.28 -11.62
CA ASP A 75 -4.65 0.78 -12.77
C ASP A 75 -3.91 1.23 -14.03
N CYS A 76 -3.55 0.28 -14.88
CA CYS A 76 -2.75 0.50 -16.07
C CYS A 76 -3.52 0.04 -17.31
N VAL A 77 -3.41 0.78 -18.42
CA VAL A 77 -4.03 0.41 -19.70
C VAL A 77 -3.04 0.63 -20.84
N ALA A 78 -2.66 -0.46 -21.49
CA ALA A 78 -1.94 -0.40 -22.76
C ALA A 78 -2.96 -0.25 -23.90
N HIS A 79 -2.74 0.74 -24.76
CA HIS A 79 -3.59 1.01 -25.92
C HIS A 79 -2.95 0.50 -27.21
N GLY A 80 -3.75 -0.15 -28.02
CA GLY A 80 -3.39 -0.68 -29.33
C GLY A 80 -4.39 -0.28 -30.42
N LYS A 81 -4.53 -1.13 -31.40
CA LYS A 81 -5.49 -0.98 -32.50
C LYS A 81 -6.05 -2.35 -32.86
N ALA A 82 -7.37 -2.49 -32.83
CA ALA A 82 -8.02 -3.74 -33.23
C ALA A 82 -7.72 -4.09 -34.70
N GLY A 83 -7.66 -5.39 -34.97
CA GLY A 83 -7.44 -5.94 -36.31
C GLY A 83 -7.72 -7.43 -36.36
N HIS A 84 -7.76 -8.01 -37.56
CA HIS A 84 -7.90 -9.45 -37.72
C HIS A 84 -6.54 -10.15 -37.53
N ALA A 85 -6.48 -11.16 -36.65
CA ALA A 85 -5.22 -11.83 -36.30
C ALA A 85 -4.46 -12.47 -37.47
N ALA A 86 -5.16 -12.85 -38.53
CA ALA A 86 -4.55 -13.42 -39.75
C ALA A 86 -4.09 -12.37 -40.77
N ARG A 87 -4.17 -11.08 -40.46
CA ARG A 87 -3.79 -9.98 -41.36
C ARG A 87 -2.70 -9.11 -40.71
N ASN A 88 -1.89 -8.47 -41.57
CA ASN A 88 -0.87 -7.52 -41.10
C ASN A 88 -1.51 -6.14 -40.81
N GLU A 89 -2.54 -6.12 -39.98
CA GLU A 89 -3.26 -4.95 -39.55
C GLU A 89 -3.47 -4.96 -38.00
N GLY A 90 -3.61 -3.81 -37.41
CA GLY A 90 -3.76 -3.72 -35.98
C GLY A 90 -2.43 -3.50 -35.24
N ASP A 91 -2.54 -3.25 -33.93
CA ASP A 91 -1.43 -3.04 -33.01
C ASP A 91 -1.81 -3.67 -31.67
N ASN A 92 -1.13 -4.75 -31.30
CA ASN A 92 -1.58 -5.61 -30.22
C ASN A 92 -1.27 -5.00 -28.83
N ALA A 93 -2.32 -4.60 -28.12
CA ALA A 93 -2.22 -4.04 -26.77
C ALA A 93 -1.62 -5.02 -25.75
N ILE A 94 -1.80 -6.34 -25.92
CA ILE A 94 -1.17 -7.35 -25.06
C ILE A 94 0.36 -7.26 -25.15
N TYR A 95 0.91 -7.14 -26.36
CA TYR A 95 2.37 -7.09 -26.53
C TYR A 95 2.98 -5.79 -25.98
N LYS A 96 2.20 -4.70 -25.94
CA LYS A 96 2.62 -3.46 -25.25
C LYS A 96 2.59 -3.63 -23.74
N ALA A 97 1.50 -4.18 -23.19
CA ALA A 97 1.40 -4.45 -21.76
C ALA A 97 2.49 -5.39 -21.27
N ILE A 98 2.84 -6.44 -22.04
CA ILE A 98 3.92 -7.36 -21.69
C ILE A 98 5.25 -6.60 -21.48
N LYS A 99 5.61 -5.65 -22.35
CA LYS A 99 6.85 -4.88 -22.22
C LYS A 99 6.88 -4.09 -20.90
N ASP A 100 5.77 -3.48 -20.55
CA ASP A 100 5.66 -2.73 -19.29
C ASP A 100 5.70 -3.67 -18.08
N ILE A 101 5.03 -4.82 -18.15
CA ILE A 101 5.03 -5.84 -17.09
C ILE A 101 6.44 -6.45 -16.93
N GLU A 102 7.16 -6.71 -18.01
CA GLU A 102 8.56 -7.16 -17.97
C GLU A 102 9.44 -6.11 -17.32
N TRP A 103 9.26 -4.83 -17.70
CA TRP A 103 10.01 -3.75 -17.06
C TRP A 103 9.74 -3.69 -15.54
N ILE A 104 8.48 -3.78 -15.09
CA ILE A 104 8.10 -3.83 -13.67
C ILE A 104 8.76 -5.02 -12.97
N LYS A 105 8.74 -6.20 -13.59
CA LYS A 105 9.32 -7.42 -13.02
C LYS A 105 10.83 -7.34 -12.84
N ASP A 106 11.54 -6.73 -13.80
CA ASP A 106 12.99 -6.81 -13.91
C ASP A 106 13.71 -5.58 -13.29
N ASN A 107 12.96 -4.56 -12.87
CA ASN A 107 13.54 -3.34 -12.32
C ASN A 107 13.16 -3.13 -10.85
N VAL A 108 14.06 -2.49 -10.11
CA VAL A 108 13.86 -2.04 -8.74
C VAL A 108 14.37 -0.61 -8.59
N LEU A 109 13.78 0.16 -7.66
CA LEU A 109 14.29 1.50 -7.37
C LEU A 109 15.58 1.42 -6.52
N PRO A 110 16.56 2.31 -6.77
CA PRO A 110 17.90 2.18 -6.16
C PRO A 110 17.96 2.51 -4.67
N LYS A 111 17.07 3.41 -4.16
CA LYS A 111 17.12 3.80 -2.75
C LYS A 111 16.39 2.77 -1.88
N GLN A 112 17.09 2.25 -0.90
CA GLN A 112 16.56 1.31 0.09
C GLN A 112 17.30 1.45 1.41
N THR A 113 16.70 0.99 2.49
CA THR A 113 17.31 0.90 3.82
C THR A 113 17.16 -0.50 4.37
N ASP A 114 17.87 -0.79 5.45
CA ASP A 114 17.74 -2.08 6.15
C ASP A 114 16.38 -2.21 6.85
N LEU A 115 15.69 -1.10 7.12
CA LEU A 115 14.42 -1.09 7.86
C LEU A 115 13.28 -1.66 7.02
N LEU A 116 13.01 -1.08 5.86
CA LEU A 116 11.91 -1.49 4.97
C LEU A 116 12.40 -2.17 3.67
N GLY A 117 13.70 -2.14 3.39
CA GLY A 117 14.27 -2.70 2.17
C GLY A 117 13.85 -1.94 0.91
N PRO A 118 13.90 -2.59 -0.26
CA PRO A 118 13.53 -1.95 -1.53
C PRO A 118 12.02 -1.70 -1.63
N VAL A 119 11.65 -0.73 -2.47
CA VAL A 119 10.28 -0.63 -3.00
C VAL A 119 9.95 -1.94 -3.71
N LYS A 120 8.80 -2.50 -3.40
CA LYS A 120 8.31 -3.72 -4.04
C LYS A 120 7.08 -3.40 -4.87
N TRP A 121 7.08 -3.86 -6.11
CA TRP A 121 5.93 -3.76 -6.99
C TRP A 121 5.66 -5.10 -7.66
N THR A 122 4.40 -5.39 -7.91
CA THR A 122 3.97 -6.67 -8.46
C THR A 122 2.74 -6.46 -9.33
N THR A 123 2.79 -6.95 -10.56
CA THR A 123 1.58 -7.03 -11.39
C THR A 123 0.70 -8.16 -10.86
N THR A 124 -0.53 -7.83 -10.46
CA THR A 124 -1.44 -8.76 -9.79
C THR A 124 -2.64 -9.18 -10.62
N MET A 125 -2.99 -8.40 -11.64
CA MET A 125 -4.11 -8.69 -12.54
C MET A 125 -3.75 -8.29 -13.96
N VAL A 126 -4.21 -9.08 -14.96
CA VAL A 126 -4.13 -8.74 -16.40
C VAL A 126 -5.43 -9.18 -17.06
N ASN A 127 -6.00 -8.31 -17.90
CA ASN A 127 -7.19 -8.62 -18.68
C ASN A 127 -7.11 -8.01 -20.09
N ALA A 128 -7.34 -8.83 -21.12
CA ALA A 128 -7.35 -8.40 -22.52
C ALA A 128 -8.05 -9.39 -23.43
N GLY A 129 -8.51 -8.91 -24.59
CA GLY A 129 -9.07 -9.72 -25.67
C GLY A 129 -10.51 -10.16 -25.43
N THR A 130 -11.23 -10.40 -26.53
CA THR A 130 -12.64 -10.81 -26.53
C THR A 130 -12.88 -12.03 -27.40
N GLN A 131 -12.08 -12.21 -28.45
CA GLN A 131 -12.21 -13.30 -29.42
C GLN A 131 -10.83 -13.77 -29.89
N HIS A 132 -10.70 -15.07 -30.20
CA HIS A 132 -9.44 -15.69 -30.58
C HIS A 132 -8.81 -15.14 -31.88
N ASN A 133 -9.60 -14.55 -32.76
CA ASN A 133 -9.18 -14.05 -34.09
C ASN A 133 -9.12 -12.51 -34.15
N VAL A 134 -9.26 -11.80 -33.05
CA VAL A 134 -9.21 -10.34 -32.97
C VAL A 134 -7.99 -9.90 -32.19
N ILE A 135 -7.16 -9.04 -32.80
CA ILE A 135 -6.07 -8.35 -32.09
C ILE A 135 -6.70 -7.36 -31.12
N PRO A 136 -6.42 -7.44 -29.81
CA PRO A 136 -7.00 -6.52 -28.83
C PRO A 136 -6.41 -5.12 -28.95
N ASP A 137 -7.26 -4.13 -28.85
CA ASP A 137 -6.92 -2.69 -28.82
C ASP A 137 -6.68 -2.14 -27.42
N ALA A 138 -7.00 -2.93 -26.39
CA ALA A 138 -6.72 -2.58 -25.00
C ALA A 138 -6.28 -3.81 -24.20
N CYS A 139 -5.31 -3.59 -23.29
CA CYS A 139 -4.92 -4.54 -22.26
C CYS A 139 -4.79 -3.80 -20.94
N SER A 140 -5.65 -4.15 -19.96
CA SER A 140 -5.59 -3.59 -18.62
C SER A 140 -4.79 -4.50 -17.70
N PHE A 141 -4.02 -3.90 -16.79
CA PHE A 141 -3.34 -4.62 -15.73
C PHE A 141 -3.26 -3.77 -14.45
N VAL A 142 -3.08 -4.44 -13.32
CA VAL A 142 -3.02 -3.79 -12.00
C VAL A 142 -1.66 -4.07 -11.38
N VAL A 143 -1.07 -3.04 -10.78
CA VAL A 143 0.20 -3.13 -10.06
C VAL A 143 0.00 -2.75 -8.60
N ASP A 144 0.29 -3.68 -7.68
CA ASP A 144 0.43 -3.41 -6.23
C ASP A 144 1.85 -2.90 -5.96
N ILE A 145 1.96 -1.75 -5.30
CA ILE A 145 3.24 -1.10 -4.98
C ILE A 145 3.34 -0.91 -3.48
N ARG A 146 4.45 -1.38 -2.90
CA ARG A 146 4.80 -1.23 -1.49
C ARG A 146 5.99 -0.30 -1.37
N SER A 147 5.73 0.97 -1.06
CA SER A 147 6.76 2.00 -0.93
C SER A 147 7.55 1.85 0.37
N ASN A 148 8.78 2.34 0.36
CA ASN A 148 9.63 2.42 1.54
C ASN A 148 9.80 3.89 1.98
N GLU A 149 10.55 4.13 3.03
CA GLU A 149 10.80 5.46 3.59
C GLU A 149 11.66 6.38 2.73
N CYS A 150 12.23 5.85 1.64
CA CYS A 150 13.10 6.62 0.72
C CYS A 150 12.35 7.30 -0.40
N TYR A 151 11.07 6.95 -0.61
CA TYR A 151 10.24 7.46 -1.70
C TYR A 151 8.81 7.71 -1.24
N SER A 152 8.25 8.84 -1.63
CA SER A 152 6.80 9.03 -1.56
C SER A 152 6.08 8.22 -2.65
N ASN A 153 4.78 7.99 -2.47
CA ASN A 153 3.98 7.32 -3.50
C ASN A 153 3.92 8.16 -4.78
N GLU A 154 3.89 9.49 -4.66
CA GLU A 154 3.92 10.44 -5.78
C GLU A 154 5.23 10.34 -6.58
N GLU A 155 6.38 10.32 -5.91
CA GLU A 155 7.69 10.15 -6.57
C GLU A 155 7.77 8.83 -7.34
N ILE A 156 7.28 7.74 -6.76
CA ILE A 156 7.23 6.44 -7.44
C ILE A 156 6.33 6.51 -8.68
N PHE A 157 5.16 7.13 -8.56
CA PHE A 157 4.23 7.31 -9.67
C PHE A 157 4.87 8.10 -10.82
N GLU A 158 5.51 9.24 -10.53
CA GLU A 158 6.21 10.06 -11.51
C GLU A 158 7.31 9.27 -12.24
N ILE A 159 8.09 8.47 -11.50
CA ILE A 159 9.09 7.60 -12.10
C ILE A 159 8.45 6.61 -13.07
N LEU A 160 7.37 5.93 -12.66
CA LEU A 160 6.70 4.95 -13.49
C LEU A 160 6.06 5.57 -14.73
N GLN A 161 5.52 6.79 -14.65
CA GLN A 161 5.02 7.53 -15.81
C GLN A 161 6.09 7.75 -16.89
N THR A 162 7.37 7.86 -16.51
CA THR A 162 8.46 8.03 -17.47
C THR A 162 8.97 6.71 -18.06
N LYS A 163 8.66 5.59 -17.42
CA LYS A 163 9.20 4.25 -17.78
C LYS A 163 8.21 3.37 -18.53
N LEU A 164 6.93 3.47 -18.19
CA LEU A 164 5.87 2.68 -18.80
C LEU A 164 5.27 3.40 -20.00
N GLN A 165 4.90 2.64 -21.02
CA GLN A 165 4.22 3.15 -22.21
C GLN A 165 2.70 3.18 -22.03
N SER A 166 2.18 2.38 -21.11
CA SER A 166 0.77 2.33 -20.75
C SER A 166 0.32 3.60 -20.05
N GLU A 167 -0.92 3.97 -20.23
CA GLU A 167 -1.60 4.94 -19.37
C GLU A 167 -1.68 4.36 -17.95
N ILE A 168 -1.24 5.13 -16.94
CA ILE A 168 -1.28 4.70 -15.55
C ILE A 168 -2.08 5.68 -14.70
N LYS A 169 -2.85 5.12 -13.76
CA LYS A 169 -3.66 5.89 -12.81
C LYS A 169 -3.52 5.32 -11.41
N ALA A 170 -3.06 6.13 -10.47
CA ALA A 170 -3.04 5.74 -9.06
C ALA A 170 -4.45 5.81 -8.46
N ARG A 171 -4.85 4.75 -7.73
CA ARG A 171 -6.12 4.75 -6.98
C ARG A 171 -6.06 5.72 -5.81
N SER A 172 -4.90 5.79 -5.12
CA SER A 172 -4.66 6.70 -4.00
C SER A 172 -3.16 6.82 -3.74
N PHE A 173 -2.72 7.99 -3.27
CA PHE A 173 -1.37 8.23 -2.77
C PHE A 173 -1.30 8.25 -1.23
N ARG A 174 -2.43 8.09 -0.55
CA ARG A 174 -2.63 8.39 0.87
C ARG A 174 -1.83 7.52 1.83
N LEU A 175 -1.62 6.25 1.50
CA LEU A 175 -0.99 5.27 2.40
C LEU A 175 0.54 5.31 2.24
N SER A 176 1.17 6.27 2.92
CA SER A 176 2.63 6.38 2.97
C SER A 176 3.25 5.35 3.92
N SER A 177 4.54 5.04 3.73
CA SER A 177 5.30 4.26 4.69
C SER A 177 5.38 4.97 6.04
N SER A 178 5.45 4.21 7.12
CA SER A 178 5.56 4.72 8.48
C SER A 178 6.67 4.02 9.25
N SER A 179 7.25 4.71 10.23
CA SER A 179 8.23 4.10 11.14
C SER A 179 8.32 4.84 12.47
N ILE A 180 8.76 4.10 13.49
CA ILE A 180 9.18 4.64 14.79
C ILE A 180 10.58 4.15 15.09
N SER A 181 11.42 5.01 15.67
CA SER A 181 12.80 4.62 16.01
C SER A 181 12.81 3.39 16.94
N VAL A 182 13.68 2.42 16.66
CA VAL A 182 13.92 1.28 17.54
C VAL A 182 14.47 1.69 18.92
N ASP A 183 15.05 2.88 18.99
CA ASP A 183 15.56 3.47 20.23
C ASP A 183 14.50 4.23 21.04
N HIS A 184 13.29 4.39 20.49
CA HIS A 184 12.21 5.04 21.21
C HIS A 184 11.90 4.31 22.54
N PRO A 185 11.71 5.01 23.67
CA PRO A 185 11.51 4.40 24.97
C PRO A 185 10.41 3.35 25.03
N ILE A 186 9.29 3.58 24.33
CA ILE A 186 8.17 2.62 24.28
C ILE A 186 8.56 1.33 23.53
N VAL A 187 9.33 1.43 22.45
CA VAL A 187 9.79 0.27 21.68
C VAL A 187 10.72 -0.59 22.53
N LYS A 188 11.67 0.04 23.26
CA LYS A 188 12.55 -0.66 24.20
C LYS A 188 11.76 -1.37 25.30
N LYS A 189 10.70 -0.71 25.80
CA LYS A 189 9.86 -1.28 26.85
C LYS A 189 9.01 -2.48 26.39
N ILE A 190 8.54 -2.46 25.15
CA ILE A 190 7.76 -3.59 24.58
C ILE A 190 8.68 -4.81 24.30
N LYS A 191 9.96 -4.57 23.99
CA LYS A 191 10.93 -5.64 23.71
C LYS A 191 11.53 -6.29 24.97
N SER A 192 11.35 -5.69 26.14
CA SER A 192 11.84 -6.18 27.44
C SER A 192 10.83 -7.13 28.11
#